data_48e2ef721f7edd1bc3d71f368ed7a703
#
_entry.id   48e2ef721f7edd1bc3d71f368ed7a703
#
_cell.length_a   1.000
_cell.length_b   1.000
_cell.length_c   1.000
_cell.angle_alpha   90.00
_cell.angle_beta   90.00
_cell.angle_gamma   90.00
#
_symmetry.space_group_name_H-M   'P 1'
#
loop_
_entity.id
_entity.type
_entity.pdbx_description
1 polymer ?
#
loop_
_entity_poly.entity_id
_entity_poly.type
_entity_poly.pdbx_seq_one_letter_code
_entity_poly.pdbx_strand_id
1 'polypeptide(L)'
;MSRGNFNIPYPINEPVLSYAPGTPEREEVLSKYREMYHQNAIDVPMYIGGNEVRTEDKRPMSPPHDHQHVLGHFNYGGVDHVKAAIDAALKARPAWAALPWNERAAIFLKAADLLAGPFRAKINAATMLAQSKNVFQAEIDAACELIDFLRFNAHFMQEIHSVQPDSQDGIWNRMEYRGLEGFVFAITPFNFTAIAANLCAAPALMGNVIVWKPADTQVYSAQVIMEVFKAAGLPDGVINMVTCDGPVAGDVVFKHPEFAGLHFTGSTGVFRHLWTEIGKNIGLYKSYPRIVGETGGKDFVLAHASADVDEVVTGLVRGAFEFQGQKCSAASRAYIPESLWSAIKEKLVACVKELKMGSPEQFENFVTAVIDERSFDKIQGYLTGLAESDEVEIIAGGKADKSKGYFVEPTVAVTTNPRSKTMVEEIFGPVLTVYVYPDSSFEEIMDLVDTTSEYALTGAIFAKDRHVIDHATKRLAHSAGNFYVNDKPTGAAVGQQPFGGARGSGTNDKAGSVLNLWRWTSARTIKETFVPPTHYAYPFMG
;
A
#
# COMPACT_ATOMS: atom_id res chain seq x y z
N MET A 1 -11.97 -25.28 -22.10
CA MET A 1 -10.70 -25.04 -22.81
C MET A 1 -10.87 -23.82 -23.72
N SER A 2 -10.00 -22.84 -23.56
CA SER A 2 -9.95 -21.66 -24.42
C SER A 2 -9.72 -22.06 -25.89
N ARG A 3 -10.48 -21.49 -26.82
CA ARG A 3 -10.40 -21.80 -28.28
C ARG A 3 -9.64 -20.72 -29.05
N GLY A 4 -8.95 -19.81 -28.38
CA GLY A 4 -8.19 -18.72 -29.00
C GLY A 4 -7.07 -18.21 -28.11
N ASN A 5 -6.22 -17.37 -28.67
CA ASN A 5 -5.28 -16.55 -27.92
C ASN A 5 -5.98 -15.23 -27.55
N PHE A 6 -6.03 -14.91 -26.28
CA PHE A 6 -6.67 -13.70 -25.78
C PHE A 6 -5.62 -12.66 -25.44
N ASN A 7 -5.89 -11.42 -25.81
CA ASN A 7 -5.10 -10.28 -25.41
C ASN A 7 -5.94 -9.41 -24.47
N ILE A 8 -5.40 -9.16 -23.28
CA ILE A 8 -5.95 -8.17 -22.38
C ILE A 8 -5.71 -6.79 -23.02
N PRO A 9 -6.71 -5.89 -23.03
CA PRO A 9 -6.50 -4.51 -23.48
C PRO A 9 -5.32 -3.88 -22.74
N TYR A 10 -4.47 -3.13 -23.47
CA TYR A 10 -3.38 -2.41 -22.84
C TYR A 10 -3.95 -1.39 -21.83
N PRO A 11 -3.54 -1.44 -20.55
CA PRO A 11 -4.14 -0.61 -19.53
C PRO A 11 -3.70 0.85 -19.68
N ILE A 12 -4.62 1.74 -19.40
CA ILE A 12 -4.39 3.18 -19.29
C ILE A 12 -4.80 3.57 -17.88
N ASN A 13 -3.99 4.39 -17.21
CA ASN A 13 -4.30 4.87 -15.87
C ASN A 13 -5.65 5.57 -15.83
N GLU A 14 -6.43 5.30 -14.81
CA GLU A 14 -7.73 5.91 -14.60
C GLU A 14 -7.59 7.43 -14.41
N PRO A 15 -8.36 8.25 -15.15
CA PRO A 15 -8.33 9.69 -14.97
C PRO A 15 -8.71 10.10 -13.55
N VAL A 16 -7.87 10.90 -12.92
CA VAL A 16 -8.16 11.51 -11.61
C VAL A 16 -9.18 12.62 -11.81
N LEU A 17 -10.35 12.48 -11.15
CA LEU A 17 -11.40 13.49 -11.21
C LEU A 17 -11.04 14.69 -10.34
N SER A 18 -11.47 15.87 -10.77
CA SER A 18 -11.01 17.13 -10.16
C SER A 18 -11.74 17.50 -8.88
N TYR A 19 -13.01 17.10 -8.76
CA TYR A 19 -13.92 17.54 -7.68
C TYR A 19 -13.99 19.06 -7.52
N ALA A 20 -13.73 19.79 -8.61
CA ALA A 20 -13.80 21.25 -8.62
C ALA A 20 -15.22 21.75 -8.31
N PRO A 21 -15.37 23.00 -7.80
CA PRO A 21 -16.68 23.55 -7.55
C PRO A 21 -17.58 23.51 -8.80
N GLY A 22 -18.80 22.95 -8.64
CA GLY A 22 -19.79 22.86 -9.71
C GLY A 22 -19.66 21.61 -10.61
N THR A 23 -18.74 20.69 -10.33
CA THR A 23 -18.64 19.43 -11.09
C THR A 23 -19.61 18.37 -10.58
N PRO A 24 -20.16 17.51 -11.47
CA PRO A 24 -21.09 16.46 -11.07
C PRO A 24 -20.49 15.46 -10.07
N GLU A 25 -19.22 15.06 -10.25
CA GLU A 25 -18.53 14.14 -9.36
C GLU A 25 -18.39 14.68 -7.93
N ARG A 26 -18.26 16.02 -7.77
CA ARG A 26 -18.23 16.66 -6.47
C ARG A 26 -19.57 16.50 -5.74
N GLU A 27 -20.67 16.77 -6.43
CA GLU A 27 -22.02 16.62 -5.86
C GLU A 27 -22.32 15.16 -5.53
N GLU A 28 -21.94 14.24 -6.40
CA GLU A 28 -22.18 12.81 -6.22
C GLU A 28 -21.43 12.27 -4.99
N VAL A 29 -20.13 12.57 -4.83
CA VAL A 29 -19.35 12.09 -3.69
C VAL A 29 -19.82 12.72 -2.37
N LEU A 30 -20.17 14.01 -2.37
CA LEU A 30 -20.73 14.69 -1.17
C LEU A 30 -22.09 14.10 -0.78
N SER A 31 -22.95 13.86 -1.77
CA SER A 31 -24.24 13.21 -1.53
C SER A 31 -24.05 11.82 -0.92
N LYS A 32 -23.13 11.01 -1.48
CA LYS A 32 -22.83 9.67 -0.99
C LYS A 32 -22.17 9.70 0.40
N TYR A 33 -21.27 10.64 0.64
CA TYR A 33 -20.64 10.84 1.96
C TYR A 33 -21.71 11.12 3.03
N ARG A 34 -22.63 12.06 2.76
CA ARG A 34 -23.74 12.43 3.69
C ARG A 34 -24.71 11.28 3.90
N GLU A 35 -25.08 10.57 2.85
CA GLU A 35 -25.90 9.37 2.93
C GLU A 35 -25.27 8.35 3.89
N MET A 36 -23.98 8.02 3.69
CA MET A 36 -23.26 7.02 4.48
C MET A 36 -22.97 7.50 5.91
N TYR A 37 -22.80 8.80 6.13
CA TYR A 37 -22.59 9.38 7.46
C TYR A 37 -23.88 9.38 8.29
N HIS A 38 -25.04 9.67 7.68
CA HIS A 38 -26.32 9.80 8.38
C HIS A 38 -27.19 8.52 8.33
N GLN A 39 -26.78 7.49 7.61
CA GLN A 39 -27.53 6.23 7.59
C GLN A 39 -27.57 5.58 8.97
N ASN A 40 -28.51 4.65 9.15
CA ASN A 40 -28.54 3.80 10.35
C ASN A 40 -27.20 3.05 10.48
N ALA A 41 -26.75 2.88 11.73
CA ALA A 41 -25.52 2.15 12.02
C ALA A 41 -25.51 0.77 11.32
N ILE A 42 -24.50 0.54 10.47
CA ILE A 42 -24.37 -0.71 9.72
C ILE A 42 -23.72 -1.81 10.57
N ASP A 43 -24.01 -3.06 10.26
CA ASP A 43 -23.42 -4.24 10.90
C ASP A 43 -22.57 -5.00 9.87
N VAL A 44 -21.26 -4.74 9.85
CA VAL A 44 -20.31 -5.34 8.89
C VAL A 44 -19.97 -6.75 9.31
N PRO A 45 -20.29 -7.78 8.49
CA PRO A 45 -19.97 -9.16 8.78
C PRO A 45 -18.50 -9.48 8.40
N MET A 46 -18.00 -10.61 8.87
CA MET A 46 -16.91 -11.32 8.20
C MET A 46 -17.48 -12.03 6.96
N TYR A 47 -16.66 -12.18 5.91
CA TYR A 47 -17.03 -12.90 4.68
C TYR A 47 -16.24 -14.19 4.59
N ILE A 48 -16.88 -15.34 4.85
CA ILE A 48 -16.24 -16.65 4.90
C ILE A 48 -16.98 -17.63 3.99
N GLY A 49 -16.33 -18.09 2.92
CA GLY A 49 -16.93 -19.06 2.00
C GLY A 49 -18.21 -18.56 1.31
N GLY A 50 -18.30 -17.22 1.06
CA GLY A 50 -19.48 -16.57 0.49
C GLY A 50 -20.55 -16.20 1.51
N ASN A 51 -20.45 -16.66 2.76
CA ASN A 51 -21.40 -16.35 3.82
C ASN A 51 -21.01 -15.11 4.62
N GLU A 52 -22.01 -14.37 5.03
CA GLU A 52 -21.88 -13.28 6.00
C GLU A 52 -21.92 -13.89 7.41
N VAL A 53 -20.77 -13.84 8.11
CA VAL A 53 -20.63 -14.41 9.45
C VAL A 53 -20.66 -13.29 10.49
N ARG A 54 -21.56 -13.39 11.45
CA ARG A 54 -21.78 -12.44 12.54
C ARG A 54 -21.49 -13.08 13.88
N THR A 55 -21.02 -12.27 14.84
CA THR A 55 -20.67 -12.69 16.20
C THR A 55 -21.31 -11.75 17.23
N GLU A 56 -21.26 -12.16 18.49
CA GLU A 56 -21.66 -11.29 19.60
C GLU A 56 -20.59 -10.24 19.95
N ASP A 57 -19.30 -10.48 19.62
CA ASP A 57 -18.21 -9.49 19.76
C ASP A 57 -18.29 -8.50 18.59
N LYS A 58 -18.81 -7.31 18.86
CA LYS A 58 -18.97 -6.24 17.88
C LYS A 58 -18.17 -5.02 18.31
N ARG A 59 -17.40 -4.49 17.37
CA ARG A 59 -16.56 -3.31 17.60
C ARG A 59 -17.06 -2.11 16.81
N PRO A 60 -17.09 -0.90 17.40
CA PRO A 60 -17.58 0.29 16.71
C PRO A 60 -16.62 0.74 15.60
N MET A 61 -17.22 1.35 14.57
CA MET A 61 -16.52 2.10 13.54
C MET A 61 -16.93 3.56 13.63
N SER A 62 -15.96 4.45 13.78
CA SER A 62 -16.19 5.89 13.89
C SER A 62 -15.25 6.64 12.96
N PRO A 63 -15.68 7.78 12.37
CA PRO A 63 -14.80 8.62 11.59
C PRO A 63 -13.70 9.21 12.47
N PRO A 64 -12.42 9.17 12.08
CA PRO A 64 -11.34 9.77 12.87
C PRO A 64 -11.52 11.27 13.14
N HIS A 65 -12.18 11.99 12.24
CA HIS A 65 -12.46 13.42 12.36
C HIS A 65 -13.72 13.74 13.20
N ASP A 66 -14.48 12.71 13.58
CA ASP A 66 -15.62 12.80 14.49
C ASP A 66 -15.81 11.47 15.23
N HIS A 67 -14.90 11.18 16.16
CA HIS A 67 -14.83 9.86 16.81
C HIS A 67 -16.01 9.57 17.76
N GLN A 68 -16.87 10.57 18.02
CA GLN A 68 -18.10 10.38 18.80
C GLN A 68 -19.25 9.87 17.92
N HIS A 69 -19.18 10.06 16.60
CA HIS A 69 -20.15 9.55 15.64
C HIS A 69 -19.90 8.06 15.35
N VAL A 70 -20.95 7.24 15.40
CA VAL A 70 -20.86 5.79 15.13
C VAL A 70 -21.43 5.50 13.75
N LEU A 71 -20.57 5.13 12.79
CA LEU A 71 -20.98 4.67 11.45
C LEU A 71 -21.62 3.29 11.48
N GLY A 72 -21.25 2.46 12.44
CA GLY A 72 -21.70 1.09 12.57
C GLY A 72 -20.76 0.27 13.44
N HIS A 73 -20.96 -1.05 13.36
CA HIS A 73 -20.13 -2.01 14.05
C HIS A 73 -19.64 -3.07 13.07
N PHE A 74 -18.49 -3.65 13.34
CA PHE A 74 -18.02 -4.84 12.64
C PHE A 74 -17.92 -6.01 13.61
N ASN A 75 -18.18 -7.21 13.07
CA ASN A 75 -18.14 -8.44 13.82
C ASN A 75 -16.69 -8.91 14.01
N TYR A 76 -16.31 -9.28 15.22
CA TYR A 76 -14.95 -9.67 15.57
C TYR A 76 -14.88 -11.17 15.87
N GLY A 77 -13.96 -11.83 15.18
CA GLY A 77 -13.81 -13.29 15.22
C GLY A 77 -12.67 -13.75 16.13
N GLY A 78 -12.58 -15.06 16.26
CA GLY A 78 -11.51 -15.77 16.98
C GLY A 78 -10.95 -16.92 16.16
N VAL A 79 -10.26 -17.84 16.84
CA VAL A 79 -9.56 -19.01 16.26
C VAL A 79 -10.43 -19.80 15.28
N ASP A 80 -11.69 -20.08 15.63
CA ASP A 80 -12.58 -20.92 14.80
C ASP A 80 -12.98 -20.21 13.50
N HIS A 81 -13.11 -18.88 13.51
CA HIS A 81 -13.39 -18.11 12.30
C HIS A 81 -12.19 -18.09 11.35
N VAL A 82 -10.97 -17.99 11.88
CA VAL A 82 -9.75 -18.08 11.06
C VAL A 82 -9.61 -19.46 10.43
N LYS A 83 -9.86 -20.54 11.20
CA LYS A 83 -9.89 -21.92 10.68
C LYS A 83 -10.94 -22.09 9.58
N ALA A 84 -12.17 -21.61 9.83
CA ALA A 84 -13.25 -21.66 8.84
C ALA A 84 -12.90 -20.91 7.54
N ALA A 85 -12.21 -19.77 7.64
CA ALA A 85 -11.74 -19.03 6.47
C ALA A 85 -10.66 -19.80 5.69
N ILE A 86 -9.74 -20.47 6.38
CA ILE A 86 -8.73 -21.35 5.75
C ILE A 86 -9.43 -22.51 5.04
N ASP A 87 -10.35 -23.19 5.71
CA ASP A 87 -11.08 -24.33 5.14
C ASP A 87 -11.88 -23.90 3.91
N ALA A 88 -12.57 -22.75 3.97
CA ALA A 88 -13.31 -22.19 2.83
C ALA A 88 -12.38 -21.86 1.66
N ALA A 89 -11.22 -21.25 1.93
CA ALA A 89 -10.21 -20.96 0.92
C ALA A 89 -9.69 -22.23 0.25
N LEU A 90 -9.30 -23.22 1.02
CA LEU A 90 -8.79 -24.50 0.52
C LEU A 90 -9.86 -25.29 -0.26
N LYS A 91 -11.12 -25.20 0.13
CA LYS A 91 -12.26 -25.78 -0.59
C LYS A 91 -12.47 -25.12 -1.96
N ALA A 92 -12.34 -23.79 -2.05
CA ALA A 92 -12.50 -23.06 -3.30
C ALA A 92 -11.31 -23.23 -4.28
N ARG A 93 -10.11 -23.50 -3.74
CA ARG A 93 -8.85 -23.53 -4.47
C ARG A 93 -8.86 -24.40 -5.75
N PRO A 94 -9.31 -25.65 -5.75
CA PRO A 94 -9.24 -26.51 -6.94
C PRO A 94 -10.00 -25.92 -8.13
N ALA A 95 -11.22 -25.45 -7.91
CA ALA A 95 -12.06 -24.86 -8.96
C ALA A 95 -11.47 -23.53 -9.45
N TRP A 96 -11.01 -22.66 -8.54
CA TRP A 96 -10.39 -21.39 -8.86
C TRP A 96 -9.07 -21.55 -9.63
N ALA A 97 -8.21 -22.46 -9.21
CA ALA A 97 -6.95 -22.74 -9.88
C ALA A 97 -7.14 -23.36 -11.29
N ALA A 98 -8.23 -24.12 -11.47
CA ALA A 98 -8.57 -24.73 -12.78
C ALA A 98 -9.24 -23.75 -13.73
N LEU A 99 -9.75 -22.60 -13.25
CA LEU A 99 -10.38 -21.59 -14.10
C LEU A 99 -9.32 -21.00 -15.05
N PRO A 100 -9.60 -20.91 -16.38
CA PRO A 100 -8.68 -20.29 -17.32
C PRO A 100 -8.28 -18.89 -16.90
N TRP A 101 -7.02 -18.52 -17.14
CA TRP A 101 -6.47 -17.23 -16.69
C TRP A 101 -7.26 -16.03 -17.23
N ASN A 102 -7.75 -16.09 -18.47
CA ASN A 102 -8.56 -15.05 -19.10
C ASN A 102 -9.94 -14.88 -18.42
N GLU A 103 -10.52 -15.95 -17.88
CA GLU A 103 -11.79 -15.87 -17.15
C GLU A 103 -11.56 -15.25 -15.76
N ARG A 104 -10.43 -15.57 -15.10
CA ARG A 104 -10.03 -14.84 -13.89
C ARG A 104 -9.80 -13.36 -14.18
N ALA A 105 -9.07 -13.03 -15.26
CA ALA A 105 -8.87 -11.64 -15.67
C ALA A 105 -10.18 -10.89 -15.87
N ALA A 106 -11.17 -11.51 -16.52
CA ALA A 106 -12.47 -10.89 -16.79
C ALA A 106 -13.20 -10.44 -15.53
N ILE A 107 -13.10 -11.21 -14.43
CA ILE A 107 -13.70 -10.85 -13.14
C ILE A 107 -13.05 -9.57 -12.57
N PHE A 108 -11.71 -9.49 -12.58
CA PHE A 108 -11.00 -8.33 -12.05
C PHE A 108 -11.12 -7.10 -12.95
N LEU A 109 -11.16 -7.26 -14.27
CA LEU A 109 -11.46 -6.17 -15.21
C LEU A 109 -12.87 -5.62 -14.96
N LYS A 110 -13.87 -6.51 -14.75
CA LYS A 110 -15.23 -6.08 -14.38
C LYS A 110 -15.24 -5.36 -13.02
N ALA A 111 -14.45 -5.79 -12.04
CA ALA A 111 -14.32 -5.09 -10.77
C ALA A 111 -13.75 -3.68 -10.97
N ALA A 112 -12.78 -3.51 -11.88
CA ALA A 112 -12.23 -2.20 -12.23
C ALA A 112 -13.31 -1.29 -12.84
N ASP A 113 -14.13 -1.80 -13.76
CA ASP A 113 -15.20 -1.02 -14.39
C ASP A 113 -16.33 -0.66 -13.42
N LEU A 114 -16.65 -1.55 -12.46
CA LEU A 114 -17.60 -1.24 -11.38
C LEU A 114 -17.07 -0.12 -10.48
N LEU A 115 -15.77 -0.12 -10.17
CA LEU A 115 -15.13 0.95 -9.40
C LEU A 115 -15.04 2.25 -10.19
N ALA A 116 -14.72 2.21 -11.47
CA ALA A 116 -14.68 3.40 -12.33
C ALA A 116 -16.08 4.03 -12.54
N GLY A 117 -17.13 3.26 -12.35
CA GLY A 117 -18.53 3.66 -12.52
C GLY A 117 -19.31 3.70 -11.19
N PRO A 118 -20.25 2.78 -10.98
CA PRO A 118 -21.28 2.89 -9.92
C PRO A 118 -20.74 2.83 -8.50
N PHE A 119 -19.53 2.31 -8.27
CA PHE A 119 -18.92 2.23 -6.95
C PHE A 119 -17.95 3.37 -6.64
N ARG A 120 -17.62 4.25 -7.60
CA ARG A 120 -16.60 5.29 -7.41
C ARG A 120 -16.92 6.24 -6.26
N ALA A 121 -18.09 6.84 -6.25
CA ALA A 121 -18.50 7.72 -5.17
C ALA A 121 -18.60 6.98 -3.82
N LYS A 122 -19.05 5.72 -3.82
CA LYS A 122 -19.18 4.92 -2.60
C LYS A 122 -17.85 4.57 -1.97
N ILE A 123 -16.86 4.10 -2.77
CA ILE A 123 -15.55 3.73 -2.25
C ILE A 123 -14.77 4.96 -1.76
N ASN A 124 -14.90 6.10 -2.47
CA ASN A 124 -14.30 7.36 -2.04
C ASN A 124 -14.94 7.85 -0.73
N ALA A 125 -16.27 7.88 -0.63
CA ALA A 125 -16.97 8.28 0.59
C ALA A 125 -16.64 7.37 1.78
N ALA A 126 -16.58 6.05 1.57
CA ALA A 126 -16.16 5.10 2.61
C ALA A 126 -14.73 5.37 3.09
N THR A 127 -13.82 5.69 2.19
CA THR A 127 -12.43 6.03 2.51
C THR A 127 -12.33 7.38 3.24
N MET A 128 -13.09 8.39 2.82
CA MET A 128 -13.18 9.68 3.51
C MET A 128 -13.68 9.52 4.94
N LEU A 129 -14.68 8.66 5.15
CA LEU A 129 -15.26 8.39 6.47
C LEU A 129 -14.36 7.55 7.36
N ALA A 130 -13.87 6.41 6.85
CA ALA A 130 -13.11 5.45 7.66
C ALA A 130 -11.68 5.89 7.97
N GLN A 131 -11.06 6.63 7.06
CA GLN A 131 -9.63 6.98 7.14
C GLN A 131 -9.39 8.48 7.26
N SER A 132 -10.44 9.30 7.27
CA SER A 132 -10.35 10.77 7.21
C SER A 132 -9.49 11.27 6.04
N LYS A 133 -9.55 10.65 4.88
CA LYS A 133 -8.92 11.18 3.67
C LYS A 133 -9.75 12.33 3.12
N ASN A 134 -9.11 13.42 2.68
CA ASN A 134 -9.82 14.39 1.86
C ASN A 134 -10.19 13.76 0.51
N VAL A 135 -11.07 14.40 -0.24
CA VAL A 135 -11.60 13.83 -1.49
C VAL A 135 -10.52 13.49 -2.52
N PHE A 136 -9.48 14.33 -2.64
CA PHE A 136 -8.39 14.08 -3.58
C PHE A 136 -7.57 12.85 -3.19
N GLN A 137 -7.25 12.70 -1.90
CA GLN A 137 -6.52 11.54 -1.38
C GLN A 137 -7.38 10.25 -1.46
N ALA A 138 -8.69 10.33 -1.31
CA ALA A 138 -9.60 9.21 -1.51
C ALA A 138 -9.66 8.81 -3.00
N GLU A 139 -9.77 9.80 -3.89
CA GLU A 139 -9.84 9.58 -5.33
C GLU A 139 -8.59 8.88 -5.88
N ILE A 140 -7.40 9.38 -5.56
CA ILE A 140 -6.15 8.80 -6.07
C ILE A 140 -5.86 7.43 -5.46
N ASP A 141 -6.19 7.20 -4.19
CA ASP A 141 -5.98 5.92 -3.51
C ASP A 141 -7.12 4.93 -3.78
N ALA A 142 -8.34 5.24 -3.31
CA ALA A 142 -9.39 4.24 -3.25
C ALA A 142 -10.05 3.95 -4.60
N ALA A 143 -10.10 4.94 -5.51
CA ALA A 143 -10.63 4.74 -6.85
C ALA A 143 -9.52 4.47 -7.87
N CYS A 144 -8.74 5.50 -8.24
CA CYS A 144 -7.82 5.41 -9.38
C CYS A 144 -6.76 4.32 -9.21
N GLU A 145 -6.06 4.28 -8.08
CA GLU A 145 -5.00 3.30 -7.84
C GLU A 145 -5.54 1.86 -7.83
N LEU A 146 -6.73 1.62 -7.23
CA LEU A 146 -7.32 0.28 -7.23
C LEU A 146 -7.77 -0.14 -8.63
N ILE A 147 -8.42 0.75 -9.38
CA ILE A 147 -8.81 0.49 -10.77
C ILE A 147 -7.57 0.13 -11.61
N ASP A 148 -6.49 0.90 -11.43
CA ASP A 148 -5.24 0.68 -12.14
C ASP A 148 -4.60 -0.66 -11.74
N PHE A 149 -4.52 -1.00 -10.46
CA PHE A 149 -4.04 -2.31 -10.04
C PHE A 149 -4.79 -3.45 -10.73
N LEU A 150 -6.11 -3.38 -10.77
CA LEU A 150 -6.93 -4.44 -11.37
C LEU A 150 -6.70 -4.57 -12.88
N ARG A 151 -6.58 -3.44 -13.59
CA ARG A 151 -6.32 -3.43 -15.04
C ARG A 151 -4.89 -3.82 -15.39
N PHE A 152 -3.90 -3.21 -14.75
CA PHE A 152 -2.48 -3.48 -15.02
C PHE A 152 -2.07 -4.89 -14.62
N ASN A 153 -2.52 -5.38 -13.46
CA ASN A 153 -2.22 -6.76 -13.04
C ASN A 153 -2.80 -7.80 -14.01
N ALA A 154 -4.00 -7.58 -14.57
CA ALA A 154 -4.55 -8.46 -15.61
C ALA A 154 -3.65 -8.50 -16.85
N HIS A 155 -3.11 -7.36 -17.28
CA HIS A 155 -2.15 -7.27 -18.37
C HIS A 155 -0.82 -7.97 -18.04
N PHE A 156 -0.24 -7.71 -16.87
CA PHE A 156 1.00 -8.37 -16.43
C PHE A 156 0.85 -9.88 -16.26
N MET A 157 -0.32 -10.36 -15.85
CA MET A 157 -0.62 -11.80 -15.84
C MET A 157 -0.49 -12.41 -17.24
N GLN A 158 -1.02 -11.75 -18.28
CA GLN A 158 -0.86 -12.20 -19.67
C GLN A 158 0.61 -12.23 -20.08
N GLU A 159 1.42 -11.23 -19.72
CA GLU A 159 2.85 -11.21 -19.99
C GLU A 159 3.56 -12.43 -19.37
N ILE A 160 3.24 -12.76 -18.11
CA ILE A 160 3.79 -13.95 -17.45
C ILE A 160 3.43 -15.22 -18.20
N HIS A 161 2.15 -15.38 -18.60
CA HIS A 161 1.71 -16.58 -19.31
C HIS A 161 2.31 -16.71 -20.71
N SER A 162 2.77 -15.61 -21.32
CA SER A 162 3.43 -15.60 -22.62
C SER A 162 4.88 -16.08 -22.59
N VAL A 163 5.54 -16.11 -21.43
CA VAL A 163 6.91 -16.57 -21.29
C VAL A 163 6.97 -18.10 -21.40
N GLN A 164 7.51 -18.60 -22.51
CA GLN A 164 7.57 -20.04 -22.79
C GLN A 164 9.02 -20.46 -23.15
N PRO A 165 9.43 -21.69 -22.81
CA PRO A 165 10.76 -22.19 -23.14
C PRO A 165 10.87 -22.57 -24.62
N ASP A 166 12.11 -22.62 -25.11
CA ASP A 166 12.40 -23.13 -26.45
C ASP A 166 12.16 -24.64 -26.55
N SER A 167 11.81 -25.09 -27.75
CA SER A 167 11.67 -26.49 -28.10
C SER A 167 12.66 -26.86 -29.22
N GLN A 168 13.09 -28.11 -29.25
CA GLN A 168 13.92 -28.64 -30.33
C GLN A 168 13.13 -29.71 -31.10
N ASP A 169 13.67 -30.16 -32.24
CA ASP A 169 13.01 -31.15 -33.07
C ASP A 169 12.62 -32.42 -32.31
N GLY A 170 11.36 -32.85 -32.48
CA GLY A 170 10.81 -34.04 -31.80
C GLY A 170 10.44 -33.82 -30.34
N ILE A 171 10.57 -32.63 -29.81
CA ILE A 171 10.25 -32.28 -28.42
C ILE A 171 9.40 -31.01 -28.38
N TRP A 172 8.40 -31.01 -27.53
CA TRP A 172 7.64 -29.82 -27.19
C TRP A 172 7.80 -29.50 -25.71
N ASN A 173 8.46 -28.39 -25.43
CA ASN A 173 8.59 -27.82 -24.09
C ASN A 173 7.55 -26.74 -23.88
N ARG A 174 6.93 -26.71 -22.70
CA ARG A 174 5.97 -25.69 -22.30
C ARG A 174 6.01 -25.45 -20.81
N MET A 175 5.60 -24.29 -20.40
CA MET A 175 5.54 -23.87 -18.99
C MET A 175 4.11 -23.53 -18.60
N GLU A 176 3.69 -24.02 -17.44
CA GLU A 176 2.45 -23.66 -16.79
C GLU A 176 2.74 -22.79 -15.58
N TYR A 177 1.97 -21.72 -15.43
CA TYR A 177 2.03 -20.82 -14.28
C TYR A 177 0.85 -21.09 -13.37
N ARG A 178 1.06 -21.93 -12.37
CA ARG A 178 0.04 -22.34 -11.39
C ARG A 178 0.04 -21.37 -10.22
N GLY A 179 -1.10 -21.24 -9.52
CA GLY A 179 -1.13 -20.69 -8.17
C GLY A 179 -0.29 -21.54 -7.20
N LEU A 180 0.03 -20.99 -6.05
CA LEU A 180 0.77 -21.66 -4.99
C LEU A 180 -0.04 -22.84 -4.44
N GLU A 181 0.64 -23.83 -3.86
CA GLU A 181 -0.01 -24.98 -3.25
C GLU A 181 -0.39 -24.68 -1.80
N GLY A 182 -1.62 -24.18 -1.60
CA GLY A 182 -2.15 -23.76 -0.32
C GLY A 182 -2.93 -22.45 -0.41
N PHE A 183 -2.90 -21.66 0.65
CA PHE A 183 -3.56 -20.35 0.72
C PHE A 183 -2.55 -19.23 1.00
N VAL A 184 -2.88 -18.01 0.59
CA VAL A 184 -2.12 -16.80 0.89
C VAL A 184 -2.82 -16.05 2.03
N PHE A 185 -2.05 -15.62 3.01
CA PHE A 185 -2.53 -14.76 4.08
C PHE A 185 -2.21 -13.30 3.75
N ALA A 186 -3.24 -12.50 3.54
CA ALA A 186 -3.13 -11.08 3.29
C ALA A 186 -3.40 -10.29 4.57
N ILE A 187 -2.43 -9.51 5.04
CA ILE A 187 -2.57 -8.58 6.17
C ILE A 187 -2.40 -7.18 5.61
N THR A 188 -3.45 -6.38 5.70
CA THR A 188 -3.51 -5.11 4.98
C THR A 188 -3.54 -3.90 5.91
N PRO A 189 -2.97 -2.76 5.46
CA PRO A 189 -2.83 -1.57 6.27
C PRO A 189 -4.14 -0.77 6.31
N PHE A 190 -4.20 0.23 7.19
CA PHE A 190 -5.35 1.12 7.26
C PHE A 190 -5.30 2.28 6.26
N ASN A 191 -4.10 2.66 5.82
CA ASN A 191 -3.86 3.96 5.19
C ASN A 191 -4.19 4.03 3.70
N PHE A 192 -4.29 2.87 3.01
CA PHE A 192 -4.60 2.81 1.58
C PHE A 192 -5.63 1.72 1.27
N THR A 193 -6.82 2.14 0.85
CA THR A 193 -7.91 1.24 0.42
C THR A 193 -7.49 0.42 -0.80
N ALA A 194 -6.79 1.02 -1.76
CA ALA A 194 -6.28 0.31 -2.93
C ALA A 194 -5.26 -0.78 -2.57
N ILE A 195 -4.33 -0.48 -1.65
CA ILE A 195 -3.35 -1.47 -1.18
C ILE A 195 -4.06 -2.63 -0.50
N ALA A 196 -5.05 -2.35 0.37
CA ALA A 196 -5.81 -3.40 1.05
C ALA A 196 -6.48 -4.36 0.05
N ALA A 197 -7.08 -3.85 -1.02
CA ALA A 197 -7.68 -4.66 -2.07
C ALA A 197 -6.61 -5.39 -2.92
N ASN A 198 -5.53 -4.71 -3.29
CA ASN A 198 -4.49 -5.28 -4.15
C ASN A 198 -3.73 -6.43 -3.49
N LEU A 199 -3.50 -6.37 -2.17
CA LEU A 199 -2.85 -7.48 -1.46
C LEU A 199 -3.66 -8.77 -1.54
N CYS A 200 -4.98 -8.67 -1.73
CA CYS A 200 -5.87 -9.81 -1.99
C CYS A 200 -5.97 -10.12 -3.48
N ALA A 201 -6.19 -9.10 -4.31
CA ALA A 201 -6.49 -9.24 -5.73
C ALA A 201 -5.31 -9.76 -6.57
N ALA A 202 -4.09 -9.27 -6.32
CA ALA A 202 -2.90 -9.68 -7.07
C ALA A 202 -2.63 -11.19 -6.98
N PRO A 203 -2.53 -11.81 -5.80
CA PRO A 203 -2.38 -13.26 -5.72
C PRO A 203 -3.64 -14.01 -6.16
N ALA A 204 -4.86 -13.51 -5.92
CA ALA A 204 -6.09 -14.15 -6.37
C ALA A 204 -6.14 -14.24 -7.89
N LEU A 205 -5.80 -13.18 -8.61
CA LEU A 205 -5.71 -13.15 -10.07
C LEU A 205 -4.78 -14.24 -10.61
N MET A 206 -3.66 -14.51 -9.92
CA MET A 206 -2.71 -15.56 -10.29
C MET A 206 -3.18 -16.99 -9.92
N GLY A 207 -4.42 -17.14 -9.45
CA GLY A 207 -5.03 -18.44 -9.15
C GLY A 207 -4.88 -18.91 -7.71
N ASN A 208 -4.52 -18.02 -6.80
CA ASN A 208 -4.45 -18.31 -5.36
C ASN A 208 -5.78 -18.02 -4.67
N VAL A 209 -5.93 -18.58 -3.46
CA VAL A 209 -7.04 -18.31 -2.54
C VAL A 209 -6.52 -17.59 -1.31
N ILE A 210 -7.34 -16.69 -0.75
CA ILE A 210 -6.90 -15.68 0.19
C ILE A 210 -7.67 -15.79 1.51
N VAL A 211 -6.94 -15.74 2.60
CA VAL A 211 -7.44 -15.37 3.92
C VAL A 211 -6.98 -13.92 4.17
N TRP A 212 -7.93 -13.01 4.30
CA TRP A 212 -7.67 -11.58 4.40
C TRP A 212 -7.99 -11.06 5.79
N LYS A 213 -7.01 -10.46 6.45
CA LYS A 213 -7.18 -9.71 7.69
C LYS A 213 -6.96 -8.22 7.42
N PRO A 214 -8.04 -7.44 7.25
CA PRO A 214 -7.91 -5.98 7.15
C PRO A 214 -7.49 -5.36 8.50
N ALA A 215 -6.96 -4.15 8.47
CA ALA A 215 -6.82 -3.34 9.67
C ALA A 215 -8.22 -2.98 10.22
N ASP A 216 -8.40 -3.04 11.53
CA ASP A 216 -9.69 -2.78 12.17
C ASP A 216 -10.25 -1.39 11.82
N THR A 217 -9.37 -0.39 11.72
CA THR A 217 -9.72 0.99 11.35
C THR A 217 -10.05 1.18 9.86
N GLN A 218 -9.89 0.12 9.02
CA GLN A 218 -10.18 0.15 7.58
C GLN A 218 -11.38 -0.74 7.20
N VAL A 219 -12.02 -1.41 8.16
CA VAL A 219 -13.09 -2.40 7.89
C VAL A 219 -14.25 -1.78 7.11
N TYR A 220 -14.59 -0.50 7.35
CA TYR A 220 -15.68 0.18 6.66
C TYR A 220 -15.46 0.27 5.12
N SER A 221 -14.24 0.61 4.67
CA SER A 221 -13.91 0.58 3.24
C SER A 221 -13.62 -0.83 2.72
N ALA A 222 -13.13 -1.74 3.58
CA ALA A 222 -12.91 -3.15 3.23
C ALA A 222 -14.23 -3.87 2.86
N GLN A 223 -15.33 -3.53 3.54
CA GLN A 223 -16.65 -4.04 3.16
C GLN A 223 -17.03 -3.65 1.72
N VAL A 224 -16.80 -2.39 1.33
CA VAL A 224 -17.10 -1.93 -0.03
C VAL A 224 -16.24 -2.68 -1.06
N ILE A 225 -14.99 -3.00 -0.75
CA ILE A 225 -14.14 -3.84 -1.60
C ILE A 225 -14.78 -5.22 -1.80
N MET A 226 -15.27 -5.86 -0.72
CA MET A 226 -15.94 -7.16 -0.83
C MET A 226 -17.23 -7.08 -1.64
N GLU A 227 -18.00 -6.02 -1.51
CA GLU A 227 -19.19 -5.78 -2.34
C GLU A 227 -18.85 -5.67 -3.84
N VAL A 228 -17.76 -4.96 -4.17
CA VAL A 228 -17.27 -4.84 -5.56
C VAL A 228 -16.87 -6.21 -6.11
N PHE A 229 -16.07 -6.98 -5.38
CA PHE A 229 -15.65 -8.31 -5.82
C PHE A 229 -16.84 -9.26 -6.00
N LYS A 230 -17.80 -9.23 -5.09
CA LYS A 230 -19.05 -10.00 -5.20
C LYS A 230 -19.86 -9.58 -6.44
N ALA A 231 -20.03 -8.28 -6.67
CA ALA A 231 -20.73 -7.74 -7.84
C ALA A 231 -20.01 -8.05 -9.17
N ALA A 232 -18.67 -8.15 -9.13
CA ALA A 232 -17.87 -8.58 -10.27
C ALA A 232 -18.02 -10.07 -10.59
N GLY A 233 -18.51 -10.87 -9.65
CA GLY A 233 -18.68 -12.30 -9.79
C GLY A 233 -17.51 -13.14 -9.31
N LEU A 234 -16.71 -12.61 -8.37
CA LEU A 234 -15.67 -13.41 -7.73
C LEU A 234 -16.31 -14.61 -7.00
N PRO A 235 -15.87 -15.86 -7.26
CA PRO A 235 -16.46 -17.03 -6.63
C PRO A 235 -16.28 -17.05 -5.11
N ASP A 236 -17.26 -17.62 -4.43
CA ASP A 236 -17.25 -17.79 -2.97
C ASP A 236 -16.02 -18.55 -2.50
N GLY A 237 -15.39 -18.06 -1.42
CA GLY A 237 -14.22 -18.68 -0.81
C GLY A 237 -12.87 -18.33 -1.46
N VAL A 238 -12.85 -17.62 -2.59
CA VAL A 238 -11.58 -17.17 -3.20
C VAL A 238 -10.90 -16.12 -2.34
N ILE A 239 -11.66 -15.14 -1.84
CA ILE A 239 -11.20 -14.16 -0.84
C ILE A 239 -12.12 -14.25 0.36
N ASN A 240 -11.54 -14.52 1.53
CA ASN A 240 -12.27 -14.63 2.80
C ASN A 240 -11.78 -13.53 3.75
N MET A 241 -12.65 -12.61 4.14
CA MET A 241 -12.33 -11.51 5.03
C MET A 241 -12.67 -11.88 6.47
N VAL A 242 -11.65 -11.86 7.34
CA VAL A 242 -11.78 -12.15 8.78
C VAL A 242 -11.22 -11.01 9.60
N THR A 243 -12.04 -10.47 10.47
CA THR A 243 -11.68 -9.47 11.47
C THR A 243 -11.41 -10.17 12.80
N CYS A 244 -10.16 -10.13 13.26
CA CYS A 244 -9.75 -10.76 14.51
C CYS A 244 -8.43 -10.16 15.00
N ASP A 245 -8.05 -10.53 16.23
CA ASP A 245 -6.75 -10.15 16.79
C ASP A 245 -5.60 -10.72 15.95
N GLY A 246 -4.56 -9.89 15.71
CA GLY A 246 -3.42 -10.26 14.87
C GLY A 246 -2.66 -11.49 15.38
N PRO A 247 -2.25 -11.54 16.66
CA PRO A 247 -1.67 -12.72 17.30
C PRO A 247 -2.52 -13.97 17.18
N VAL A 248 -3.85 -13.87 17.35
CA VAL A 248 -4.79 -15.01 17.20
C VAL A 248 -4.76 -15.54 15.76
N ALA A 249 -4.83 -14.65 14.77
CA ALA A 249 -4.74 -15.06 13.38
C ALA A 249 -3.39 -15.70 13.04
N GLY A 250 -2.29 -15.08 13.49
CA GLY A 250 -0.94 -15.58 13.25
C GLY A 250 -0.70 -16.95 13.85
N ASP A 251 -1.19 -17.20 15.05
CA ASP A 251 -1.04 -18.50 15.73
C ASP A 251 -1.73 -19.66 14.99
N VAL A 252 -2.85 -19.40 14.33
CA VAL A 252 -3.55 -20.38 13.49
C VAL A 252 -2.89 -20.53 12.12
N VAL A 253 -2.65 -19.40 11.44
CA VAL A 253 -2.19 -19.38 10.04
C VAL A 253 -0.77 -19.95 9.92
N PHE A 254 0.18 -19.48 10.73
CA PHE A 254 1.59 -19.88 10.60
C PHE A 254 1.93 -21.26 11.13
N LYS A 255 0.97 -21.96 11.73
CA LYS A 255 1.08 -23.39 12.07
C LYS A 255 0.36 -24.30 11.08
N HIS A 256 -0.28 -23.73 10.07
CA HIS A 256 -1.05 -24.52 9.10
C HIS A 256 -0.17 -25.04 7.96
N PRO A 257 -0.17 -26.37 7.67
CA PRO A 257 0.71 -26.96 6.65
C PRO A 257 0.45 -26.47 5.22
N GLU A 258 -0.75 -25.98 4.93
CA GLU A 258 -1.14 -25.40 3.63
C GLU A 258 -0.87 -23.88 3.54
N PHE A 259 -0.16 -23.28 4.49
CA PHE A 259 0.27 -21.89 4.38
C PHE A 259 1.28 -21.77 3.24
N ALA A 260 0.92 -21.01 2.19
CA ALA A 260 1.72 -20.91 0.97
C ALA A 260 2.33 -19.53 0.75
N GLY A 261 1.83 -18.50 1.43
CA GLY A 261 2.41 -17.15 1.30
C GLY A 261 1.81 -16.12 2.23
N LEU A 262 2.63 -15.11 2.53
CA LEU A 262 2.27 -13.89 3.24
C LEU A 262 2.34 -12.71 2.29
N HIS A 263 1.25 -11.95 2.18
CA HIS A 263 1.23 -10.63 1.53
C HIS A 263 0.91 -9.58 2.59
N PHE A 264 1.90 -8.77 2.94
CA PHE A 264 1.86 -7.91 4.10
C PHE A 264 2.15 -6.45 3.74
N THR A 265 1.37 -5.54 4.27
CA THR A 265 1.75 -4.14 4.40
C THR A 265 1.39 -3.64 5.79
N GLY A 266 2.37 -3.08 6.50
CA GLY A 266 2.20 -2.63 7.87
C GLY A 266 3.52 -2.25 8.55
N SER A 267 3.58 -2.29 9.88
CA SER A 267 4.78 -1.86 10.60
C SER A 267 5.95 -2.86 10.45
N THR A 268 7.16 -2.33 10.36
CA THR A 268 8.42 -3.09 10.25
C THR A 268 8.61 -4.09 11.40
N GLY A 269 8.27 -3.69 12.62
CA GLY A 269 8.37 -4.58 13.79
C GLY A 269 7.46 -5.80 13.69
N VAL A 270 6.22 -5.60 13.23
CA VAL A 270 5.29 -6.73 12.99
C VAL A 270 5.81 -7.62 11.87
N PHE A 271 6.27 -7.07 10.75
CA PHE A 271 6.80 -7.86 9.64
C PHE A 271 7.98 -8.74 10.04
N ARG A 272 8.94 -8.20 10.81
CA ARG A 272 10.07 -8.97 11.37
C ARG A 272 9.60 -10.12 12.27
N HIS A 273 8.60 -9.86 13.09
CA HIS A 273 7.99 -10.91 13.92
C HIS A 273 7.36 -12.01 13.07
N LEU A 274 6.53 -11.64 12.07
CA LEU A 274 5.88 -12.60 11.18
C LEU A 274 6.90 -13.44 10.39
N TRP A 275 7.96 -12.82 9.88
CA TRP A 275 9.05 -13.52 9.21
C TRP A 275 9.72 -14.55 10.12
N THR A 276 9.96 -14.17 11.37
CA THR A 276 10.52 -15.06 12.38
C THR A 276 9.61 -16.26 12.65
N GLU A 277 8.30 -16.05 12.81
CA GLU A 277 7.33 -17.11 13.03
C GLU A 277 7.24 -18.08 11.83
N ILE A 278 7.24 -17.55 10.60
CA ILE A 278 7.29 -18.38 9.38
C ILE A 278 8.58 -19.21 9.36
N GLY A 279 9.72 -18.63 9.69
CA GLY A 279 11.01 -19.34 9.75
C GLY A 279 11.03 -20.47 10.78
N LYS A 280 10.47 -20.24 11.97
CA LYS A 280 10.35 -21.28 13.02
C LYS A 280 9.51 -22.49 12.57
N ASN A 281 8.50 -22.25 11.76
CA ASN A 281 7.55 -23.28 11.31
C ASN A 281 7.88 -23.85 9.92
N ILE A 282 9.02 -23.53 9.33
CA ILE A 282 9.36 -23.84 7.94
C ILE A 282 9.25 -25.34 7.60
N GLY A 283 9.50 -26.22 8.56
CA GLY A 283 9.40 -27.68 8.40
C GLY A 283 7.97 -28.23 8.37
N LEU A 284 6.96 -27.42 8.70
CA LEU A 284 5.55 -27.83 8.69
C LEU A 284 4.89 -27.65 7.32
N TYR A 285 5.41 -26.76 6.49
CA TYR A 285 4.74 -26.34 5.25
C TYR A 285 4.97 -27.34 4.12
N LYS A 286 3.94 -27.58 3.30
CA LYS A 286 4.04 -28.38 2.08
C LYS A 286 5.00 -27.80 1.05
N SER A 287 5.06 -26.48 0.98
CA SER A 287 5.94 -25.73 0.08
C SER A 287 6.57 -24.57 0.83
N TYR A 288 7.77 -24.15 0.43
CA TYR A 288 8.35 -22.91 0.98
C TYR A 288 7.45 -21.72 0.67
N PRO A 289 6.90 -21.04 1.67
CA PRO A 289 5.96 -19.95 1.46
C PRO A 289 6.63 -18.74 0.81
N ARG A 290 5.86 -17.99 0.00
CA ARG A 290 6.28 -16.69 -0.50
C ARG A 290 6.06 -15.66 0.58
N ILE A 291 7.02 -14.78 0.80
CA ILE A 291 6.89 -13.64 1.71
C ILE A 291 7.09 -12.37 0.87
N VAL A 292 6.04 -11.56 0.81
CA VAL A 292 6.03 -10.25 0.15
C VAL A 292 5.56 -9.24 1.18
N GLY A 293 6.40 -8.26 1.46
CA GLY A 293 6.15 -7.28 2.50
C GLY A 293 6.59 -5.88 2.11
N GLU A 294 5.71 -4.92 2.38
CA GLU A 294 5.99 -3.51 2.37
C GLU A 294 5.80 -2.97 3.79
N THR A 295 6.79 -2.24 4.28
CA THR A 295 6.78 -1.77 5.66
C THR A 295 7.01 -0.26 5.75
N GLY A 296 7.50 0.23 6.88
CA GLY A 296 7.70 1.65 7.11
C GLY A 296 8.73 2.33 6.22
N GLY A 297 8.75 3.64 6.28
CA GLY A 297 9.70 4.51 5.61
C GLY A 297 10.17 5.64 6.52
N LYS A 298 11.31 6.23 6.19
CA LYS A 298 11.82 7.48 6.72
C LYS A 298 12.34 8.32 5.57
N ASP A 299 11.41 8.74 4.76
CA ASP A 299 11.67 9.20 3.41
C ASP A 299 12.22 10.62 3.42
N PHE A 300 13.16 10.84 2.52
CA PHE A 300 13.94 12.07 2.50
C PHE A 300 13.61 12.97 1.30
N VAL A 301 13.78 14.27 1.53
CA VAL A 301 13.93 15.28 0.47
C VAL A 301 15.31 15.88 0.62
N LEU A 302 16.13 15.76 -0.43
CA LEU A 302 17.45 16.38 -0.54
C LEU A 302 17.39 17.51 -1.57
N ALA A 303 17.57 18.75 -1.14
CA ALA A 303 17.70 19.89 -2.07
C ALA A 303 19.17 20.23 -2.27
N HIS A 304 19.57 20.46 -3.52
CA HIS A 304 20.87 21.03 -3.87
C HIS A 304 20.77 22.57 -4.04
N ALA A 305 21.87 23.28 -3.94
CA ALA A 305 21.90 24.74 -4.10
C ALA A 305 21.35 25.26 -5.46
N SER A 306 21.30 24.39 -6.48
CA SER A 306 20.67 24.72 -7.78
C SER A 306 19.15 24.48 -7.83
N ALA A 307 18.52 24.04 -6.75
CA ALA A 307 17.09 23.75 -6.71
C ALA A 307 16.23 25.03 -6.83
N ASP A 308 15.02 24.85 -7.29
CA ASP A 308 14.00 25.90 -7.25
C ASP A 308 13.31 25.94 -5.90
N VAL A 309 13.24 27.12 -5.29
CA VAL A 309 12.67 27.31 -3.95
C VAL A 309 11.18 26.92 -3.91
N ASP A 310 10.41 27.30 -4.91
CA ASP A 310 8.95 27.06 -4.94
C ASP A 310 8.64 25.57 -5.19
N GLU A 311 9.44 24.91 -6.03
CA GLU A 311 9.34 23.45 -6.25
C GLU A 311 9.65 22.68 -4.97
N VAL A 312 10.73 23.06 -4.25
CA VAL A 312 11.10 22.43 -2.97
C VAL A 312 10.01 22.62 -1.93
N VAL A 313 9.51 23.85 -1.72
CA VAL A 313 8.46 24.14 -0.75
C VAL A 313 7.19 23.33 -1.06
N THR A 314 6.76 23.31 -2.32
CA THR A 314 5.59 22.53 -2.74
C THR A 314 5.80 21.03 -2.51
N GLY A 315 6.97 20.51 -2.86
CA GLY A 315 7.35 19.13 -2.64
C GLY A 315 7.36 18.73 -1.16
N LEU A 316 7.86 19.61 -0.30
CA LEU A 316 7.86 19.39 1.16
C LEU A 316 6.44 19.41 1.75
N VAL A 317 5.63 20.43 1.41
CA VAL A 317 4.25 20.55 1.95
C VAL A 317 3.38 19.39 1.53
N ARG A 318 3.34 19.07 0.23
CA ARG A 318 2.56 17.93 -0.26
C ARG A 318 3.13 16.60 0.22
N GLY A 319 4.44 16.44 0.16
CA GLY A 319 5.11 15.20 0.57
C GLY A 319 4.93 14.86 2.05
N ALA A 320 4.95 15.86 2.93
CA ALA A 320 4.89 15.66 4.38
C ALA A 320 3.46 15.67 4.96
N PHE A 321 2.54 16.44 4.36
CA PHE A 321 1.26 16.74 5.00
C PHE A 321 0.02 16.19 4.29
N GLU A 322 0.13 15.75 3.02
CA GLU A 322 -0.95 14.99 2.38
C GLU A 322 -1.30 13.77 3.24
N PHE A 323 -2.60 13.58 3.50
CA PHE A 323 -3.10 12.54 4.38
C PHE A 323 -2.39 12.52 5.74
N GLN A 324 -2.10 13.70 6.30
CA GLN A 324 -1.50 13.89 7.63
C GLN A 324 -0.19 13.12 7.82
N GLY A 325 0.60 12.94 6.74
CA GLY A 325 1.85 12.19 6.79
C GLY A 325 1.70 10.69 7.10
N GLN A 326 0.49 10.14 7.01
CA GLN A 326 0.20 8.72 7.26
C GLN A 326 0.44 7.85 6.02
N LYS A 327 1.52 8.13 5.31
CA LYS A 327 2.00 7.34 4.17
C LYS A 327 3.37 6.78 4.52
N CYS A 328 3.59 5.51 4.20
CA CYS A 328 4.92 4.91 4.33
C CYS A 328 5.98 5.68 3.54
N SER A 329 5.57 6.39 2.47
CA SER A 329 6.38 7.20 1.56
C SER A 329 6.34 8.71 1.86
N ALA A 330 5.76 9.16 2.97
CA ALA A 330 5.67 10.58 3.29
C ALA A 330 7.05 11.21 3.51
N ALA A 331 7.28 12.40 2.96
CA ALA A 331 8.47 13.19 3.28
C ALA A 331 8.49 13.48 4.79
N SER A 332 9.46 12.97 5.51
CA SER A 332 9.51 13.15 6.95
C SER A 332 10.84 13.72 7.45
N ARG A 333 11.86 13.77 6.60
CA ARG A 333 13.14 14.45 6.82
C ARG A 333 13.57 15.20 5.55
N ALA A 334 14.08 16.42 5.72
CA ALA A 334 14.55 17.23 4.63
C ALA A 334 15.97 17.76 4.91
N TYR A 335 16.79 17.78 3.87
CA TYR A 335 18.15 18.31 3.89
C TYR A 335 18.20 19.48 2.93
N ILE A 336 18.41 20.70 3.48
CA ILE A 336 18.28 21.94 2.73
C ILE A 336 19.61 22.69 2.78
N PRO A 337 20.16 23.17 1.63
CA PRO A 337 21.40 23.94 1.63
C PRO A 337 21.19 25.32 2.26
N GLU A 338 22.21 25.79 2.96
CA GLU A 338 22.18 27.08 3.69
C GLU A 338 21.84 28.25 2.80
N SER A 339 22.32 28.27 1.56
CA SER A 339 22.06 29.33 0.59
C SER A 339 20.57 29.49 0.22
N LEU A 340 19.77 28.42 0.28
CA LEU A 340 18.35 28.46 -0.02
C LEU A 340 17.46 28.53 1.22
N TRP A 341 18.02 28.28 2.42
CA TRP A 341 17.22 28.08 3.61
C TRP A 341 16.34 29.25 3.99
N SER A 342 16.87 30.48 3.94
CA SER A 342 16.10 31.67 4.33
C SER A 342 14.82 31.83 3.51
N ALA A 343 14.91 31.67 2.19
CA ALA A 343 13.78 31.77 1.29
C ALA A 343 12.81 30.59 1.43
N ILE A 344 13.34 29.38 1.60
CA ILE A 344 12.51 28.18 1.83
C ILE A 344 11.78 28.29 3.17
N LYS A 345 12.47 28.66 4.27
CA LYS A 345 11.87 28.81 5.61
C LYS A 345 10.67 29.77 5.56
N GLU A 346 10.84 30.94 4.98
CA GLU A 346 9.78 31.96 4.88
C GLU A 346 8.54 31.42 4.17
N LYS A 347 8.73 30.88 2.96
CA LYS A 347 7.63 30.35 2.14
C LYS A 347 6.99 29.11 2.74
N LEU A 348 7.79 28.19 3.30
CA LEU A 348 7.30 26.96 3.95
C LEU A 348 6.42 27.27 5.15
N VAL A 349 6.86 28.20 6.02
CA VAL A 349 6.07 28.63 7.18
C VAL A 349 4.78 29.32 6.76
N ALA A 350 4.83 30.18 5.74
CA ALA A 350 3.64 30.84 5.19
C ALA A 350 2.65 29.80 4.65
N CYS A 351 3.12 28.88 3.82
CA CYS A 351 2.30 27.80 3.25
C CYS A 351 1.63 26.94 4.33
N VAL A 352 2.39 26.52 5.33
CA VAL A 352 1.86 25.66 6.42
C VAL A 352 0.78 26.39 7.23
N LYS A 353 0.92 27.71 7.45
CA LYS A 353 -0.09 28.52 8.13
C LYS A 353 -1.40 28.70 7.35
N GLU A 354 -1.34 28.59 6.03
CA GLU A 354 -2.52 28.66 5.15
C GLU A 354 -3.31 27.36 5.09
N LEU A 355 -2.69 26.22 5.47
CA LEU A 355 -3.35 24.93 5.41
C LEU A 355 -4.54 24.89 6.37
N LYS A 356 -5.72 24.65 5.82
CA LYS A 356 -6.92 24.43 6.62
C LYS A 356 -7.00 22.98 7.08
N MET A 357 -7.48 22.80 8.31
CA MET A 357 -7.62 21.49 8.95
C MET A 357 -9.07 21.31 9.46
N GLY A 358 -9.67 20.15 9.18
CA GLY A 358 -11.03 19.86 9.61
C GLY A 358 -11.61 18.60 8.97
N SER A 359 -12.95 18.56 8.88
CA SER A 359 -13.67 17.42 8.27
C SER A 359 -13.36 17.29 6.77
N PRO A 360 -13.21 16.05 6.24
CA PRO A 360 -13.05 15.83 4.81
C PRO A 360 -14.28 16.20 3.96
N GLU A 361 -15.45 16.40 4.57
CA GLU A 361 -16.64 16.93 3.89
C GLU A 361 -16.43 18.38 3.39
N GLN A 362 -15.61 19.14 4.10
CA GLN A 362 -15.24 20.51 3.75
C GLN A 362 -14.01 20.48 2.84
N PHE A 363 -14.21 20.59 1.53
CA PHE A 363 -13.16 20.41 0.51
C PHE A 363 -12.06 21.47 0.52
N GLU A 364 -12.20 22.53 1.29
CA GLU A 364 -11.13 23.49 1.56
C GLU A 364 -10.10 22.97 2.58
N ASN A 365 -10.38 21.88 3.32
CA ASN A 365 -9.44 21.31 4.25
C ASN A 365 -8.41 20.43 3.53
N PHE A 366 -7.16 20.84 3.61
CA PHE A 366 -6.05 20.05 3.09
C PHE A 366 -5.66 18.92 4.05
N VAL A 367 -5.70 19.21 5.35
CA VAL A 367 -5.37 18.29 6.45
C VAL A 367 -6.65 17.90 7.18
N THR A 368 -6.75 16.62 7.54
CA THR A 368 -7.86 16.09 8.32
C THR A 368 -7.35 15.39 9.59
N ALA A 369 -8.07 14.43 10.17
CA ALA A 369 -7.64 13.75 11.39
C ALA A 369 -6.68 12.57 11.11
N VAL A 370 -5.78 12.24 12.03
CA VAL A 370 -5.04 10.99 12.04
C VAL A 370 -5.97 9.84 12.44
N ILE A 371 -5.56 8.59 12.15
CA ILE A 371 -6.47 7.44 12.06
C ILE A 371 -7.18 7.08 13.37
N ASP A 372 -6.50 7.15 14.52
CA ASP A 372 -7.03 6.73 15.81
C ASP A 372 -6.33 7.41 16.99
N GLU A 373 -6.85 7.18 18.19
CA GLU A 373 -6.29 7.72 19.43
C GLU A 373 -4.85 7.28 19.69
N ARG A 374 -4.53 6.02 19.38
CA ARG A 374 -3.17 5.49 19.55
C ARG A 374 -2.16 6.23 18.67
N SER A 375 -2.53 6.49 17.42
CA SER A 375 -1.69 7.27 16.50
C SER A 375 -1.56 8.71 16.96
N PHE A 376 -2.66 9.32 17.40
CA PHE A 376 -2.68 10.66 17.97
C PHE A 376 -1.72 10.78 19.17
N ASP A 377 -1.87 9.91 20.17
CA ASP A 377 -1.06 9.94 21.39
C ASP A 377 0.43 9.69 21.10
N LYS A 378 0.74 8.77 20.16
CA LYS A 378 2.11 8.56 19.68
C LYS A 378 2.70 9.84 19.09
N ILE A 379 1.98 10.50 18.17
CA ILE A 379 2.44 11.72 17.50
C ILE A 379 2.58 12.87 18.51
N GLN A 380 1.62 13.03 19.41
CA GLN A 380 1.70 14.02 20.49
C GLN A 380 2.94 13.83 21.36
N GLY A 381 3.33 12.59 21.65
CA GLY A 381 4.59 12.29 22.37
C GLY A 381 5.83 12.78 21.62
N TYR A 382 5.85 12.68 20.26
CA TYR A 382 6.94 13.26 19.47
C TYR A 382 6.91 14.79 19.50
N LEU A 383 5.75 15.43 19.41
CA LEU A 383 5.62 16.90 19.48
C LEU A 383 6.11 17.43 20.82
N THR A 384 5.76 16.75 21.93
CA THR A 384 6.27 17.09 23.27
C THR A 384 7.79 16.98 23.32
N GLY A 385 8.36 15.87 22.84
CA GLY A 385 9.81 15.69 22.79
C GLY A 385 10.55 16.70 21.92
N LEU A 386 9.93 17.18 20.82
CA LEU A 386 10.49 18.27 20.01
C LEU A 386 10.50 19.60 20.77
N ALA A 387 9.41 19.91 21.49
CA ALA A 387 9.28 21.15 22.25
C ALA A 387 10.24 21.22 23.46
N GLU A 388 10.63 20.07 24.00
CA GLU A 388 11.56 19.95 25.13
C GLU A 388 13.03 19.86 24.72
N SER A 389 13.34 19.76 23.42
CA SER A 389 14.69 19.55 22.91
C SER A 389 15.43 20.86 22.65
N ASP A 390 16.61 21.02 23.22
CA ASP A 390 17.50 22.16 22.95
C ASP A 390 18.12 22.13 21.54
N GLU A 391 18.05 20.99 20.82
CA GLU A 391 18.59 20.83 19.45
C GLU A 391 17.57 21.14 18.37
N VAL A 392 16.32 21.48 18.73
CA VAL A 392 15.20 21.58 17.78
C VAL A 392 14.43 22.89 17.96
N GLU A 393 14.15 23.57 16.86
CA GLU A 393 13.22 24.72 16.79
C GLU A 393 11.95 24.29 16.03
N ILE A 394 10.77 24.36 16.66
CA ILE A 394 9.49 24.22 15.94
C ILE A 394 9.16 25.57 15.30
N ILE A 395 9.16 25.62 13.97
CA ILE A 395 8.93 26.87 13.20
C ILE A 395 7.49 27.03 12.71
N ALA A 396 6.70 25.95 12.71
CA ALA A 396 5.28 25.96 12.40
C ALA A 396 4.56 24.78 13.05
N GLY A 397 3.28 24.91 13.41
CA GLY A 397 2.48 23.87 14.04
C GLY A 397 2.83 23.59 15.50
N GLY A 398 2.84 22.33 15.88
CA GLY A 398 3.22 21.86 17.23
C GLY A 398 2.06 21.59 18.17
N LYS A 399 0.81 21.74 17.72
CA LYS A 399 -0.39 21.51 18.54
C LYS A 399 -1.18 20.31 18.06
N ALA A 400 -1.93 19.72 19.00
CA ALA A 400 -2.82 18.62 18.72
C ALA A 400 -4.08 18.74 19.59
N ASP A 401 -5.25 18.34 19.05
CA ASP A 401 -6.56 18.36 19.72
C ASP A 401 -7.37 17.12 19.35
N LYS A 402 -7.78 16.35 20.37
CA LYS A 402 -8.64 15.18 20.19
C LYS A 402 -10.04 15.33 20.80
N SER A 403 -10.51 16.56 21.03
CA SER A 403 -11.81 16.83 21.63
C SER A 403 -12.98 16.35 20.78
N LYS A 404 -12.87 16.44 19.45
CA LYS A 404 -13.87 16.02 18.47
C LYS A 404 -13.36 14.93 17.54
N GLY A 405 -12.16 15.11 17.01
CA GLY A 405 -11.43 14.20 16.13
C GLY A 405 -9.96 14.25 16.45
N TYR A 406 -9.19 13.32 15.93
CA TYR A 406 -7.75 13.18 16.21
C TYR A 406 -6.93 14.15 15.34
N PHE A 407 -7.05 15.46 15.61
CA PHE A 407 -6.41 16.50 14.81
C PHE A 407 -5.02 16.83 15.32
N VAL A 408 -4.04 16.80 14.41
CA VAL A 408 -2.64 17.18 14.66
C VAL A 408 -2.24 18.22 13.63
N GLU A 409 -1.75 19.39 14.09
CA GLU A 409 -1.28 20.45 13.19
C GLU A 409 -0.07 19.98 12.36
N PRO A 410 -0.04 20.30 11.05
CA PRO A 410 1.17 20.20 10.25
C PRO A 410 2.34 20.90 10.95
N THR A 411 3.36 20.12 11.30
CA THR A 411 4.46 20.61 12.13
C THR A 411 5.78 20.56 11.37
N VAL A 412 6.48 21.67 11.36
CA VAL A 412 7.84 21.79 10.81
C VAL A 412 8.80 22.07 11.95
N ALA A 413 9.78 21.21 12.10
CA ALA A 413 10.86 21.32 13.05
C ALA A 413 12.21 21.47 12.32
N VAL A 414 13.09 22.30 12.84
CA VAL A 414 14.47 22.46 12.36
C VAL A 414 15.41 21.94 13.43
N THR A 415 16.31 21.05 13.05
CA THR A 415 17.27 20.44 13.99
C THR A 415 18.71 20.79 13.64
N THR A 416 19.54 20.97 14.66
CA THR A 416 21.00 21.07 14.53
C THR A 416 21.68 19.70 14.54
N ASN A 417 20.94 18.65 14.96
CA ASN A 417 21.41 17.27 15.01
C ASN A 417 20.80 16.44 13.87
N PRO A 418 21.56 16.11 12.80
CA PRO A 418 21.05 15.36 11.65
C PRO A 418 20.66 13.91 11.98
N ARG A 419 20.95 13.43 13.20
CA ARG A 419 20.56 12.12 13.72
C ARG A 419 19.59 12.24 14.90
N SER A 420 18.89 13.35 15.03
CA SER A 420 17.84 13.51 16.05
C SER A 420 16.77 12.44 15.88
N LYS A 421 16.03 12.16 16.93
CA LYS A 421 15.01 11.10 16.96
C LYS A 421 14.03 11.21 15.79
N THR A 422 13.59 12.42 15.46
CA THR A 422 12.63 12.67 14.39
C THR A 422 13.24 12.64 12.98
N MET A 423 14.56 12.61 12.85
CA MET A 423 15.26 12.32 11.58
C MET A 423 15.44 10.82 11.35
N VAL A 424 15.40 9.99 12.41
CA VAL A 424 15.71 8.56 12.35
C VAL A 424 14.45 7.70 12.39
N GLU A 425 13.51 7.99 13.30
CA GLU A 425 12.34 7.16 13.55
C GLU A 425 11.14 7.53 12.67
N GLU A 426 10.39 6.52 12.24
CA GLU A 426 9.11 6.69 11.54
C GLU A 426 8.02 7.17 12.50
N ILE A 427 7.55 8.40 12.29
CA ILE A 427 6.49 9.01 13.13
C ILE A 427 5.11 8.56 12.65
N PHE A 428 4.89 8.54 11.34
CA PHE A 428 3.61 8.26 10.67
C PHE A 428 2.54 9.31 11.03
N GLY A 429 2.94 10.58 10.94
CA GLY A 429 2.14 11.74 11.29
C GLY A 429 2.63 13.01 10.58
N PRO A 430 1.92 14.15 10.71
CA PRO A 430 2.22 15.36 9.96
C PRO A 430 3.39 16.15 10.58
N VAL A 431 4.56 15.53 10.65
CA VAL A 431 5.79 16.10 11.23
C VAL A 431 6.93 15.99 10.23
N LEU A 432 7.43 17.14 9.78
CA LEU A 432 8.60 17.27 8.92
C LEU A 432 9.77 17.83 9.73
N THR A 433 10.91 17.12 9.73
CA THR A 433 12.14 17.60 10.34
C THR A 433 13.14 18.03 9.28
N VAL A 434 13.65 19.25 9.39
CA VAL A 434 14.59 19.87 8.45
C VAL A 434 15.97 19.94 9.11
N TYR A 435 17.00 19.54 8.37
CA TYR A 435 18.39 19.78 8.67
C TYR A 435 18.99 20.71 7.61
N VAL A 436 19.57 21.83 8.05
CA VAL A 436 20.20 22.81 7.16
C VAL A 436 21.71 22.51 7.11
N TYR A 437 22.25 22.40 5.90
CA TYR A 437 23.64 22.04 5.69
C TYR A 437 24.42 23.09 4.89
N PRO A 438 25.75 23.28 5.12
CA PRO A 438 26.59 24.14 4.30
C PRO A 438 26.65 23.64 2.86
N ASP A 439 26.52 24.52 1.88
CA ASP A 439 26.51 24.17 0.44
C ASP A 439 27.73 23.35 0.00
N SER A 440 28.87 23.56 0.65
CA SER A 440 30.11 22.82 0.38
C SER A 440 30.10 21.35 0.87
N SER A 441 29.11 20.97 1.68
CA SER A 441 29.03 19.64 2.31
C SER A 441 28.06 18.68 1.61
N PHE A 442 27.77 18.90 0.33
CA PHE A 442 26.78 18.10 -0.39
C PHE A 442 27.13 16.60 -0.44
N GLU A 443 28.43 16.25 -0.58
CA GLU A 443 28.89 14.85 -0.59
C GLU A 443 28.65 14.19 0.77
N GLU A 444 29.03 14.85 1.86
CA GLU A 444 28.83 14.34 3.22
C GLU A 444 27.34 14.22 3.58
N ILE A 445 26.51 15.09 3.01
CA ILE A 445 25.06 15.00 3.20
C ILE A 445 24.46 13.80 2.49
N MET A 446 24.93 13.40 1.33
CA MET A 446 24.49 12.17 0.68
C MET A 446 24.86 10.93 1.52
N ASP A 447 26.03 10.91 2.15
CA ASP A 447 26.40 9.85 3.12
C ASP A 447 25.45 9.84 4.33
N LEU A 448 25.11 11.01 4.82
CA LEU A 448 24.19 11.15 5.92
C LEU A 448 22.78 10.69 5.56
N VAL A 449 22.26 11.10 4.38
CA VAL A 449 20.96 10.63 3.85
C VAL A 449 20.91 9.11 3.82
N ASP A 450 21.98 8.47 3.32
CA ASP A 450 22.06 7.01 3.16
C ASP A 450 22.10 6.26 4.49
N THR A 451 22.70 6.86 5.53
CA THR A 451 23.02 6.16 6.80
C THR A 451 22.18 6.57 8.00
N THR A 452 21.33 7.60 7.89
CA THR A 452 20.56 8.13 9.03
C THR A 452 19.48 7.17 9.52
N SER A 453 18.88 6.41 8.61
CA SER A 453 17.77 5.51 8.93
C SER A 453 17.99 4.12 8.34
N GLU A 454 17.35 3.12 8.94
CA GLU A 454 17.34 1.74 8.44
C GLU A 454 16.43 1.54 7.21
N TYR A 455 15.61 2.52 6.88
CA TYR A 455 14.63 2.47 5.80
C TYR A 455 15.23 2.89 4.45
N ALA A 456 14.65 2.36 3.37
CA ALA A 456 14.93 2.75 2.00
C ALA A 456 13.69 2.58 1.12
N LEU A 457 12.58 3.25 1.49
CA LEU A 457 11.35 3.17 0.71
C LEU A 457 11.36 4.19 -0.42
N THR A 458 11.28 5.47 -0.11
CA THR A 458 11.31 6.53 -1.10
C THR A 458 12.31 7.62 -0.75
N GLY A 459 12.67 8.43 -1.76
CA GLY A 459 13.49 9.61 -1.59
C GLY A 459 13.39 10.52 -2.79
N ALA A 460 13.64 11.80 -2.60
CA ALA A 460 13.61 12.81 -3.65
C ALA A 460 14.85 13.70 -3.62
N ILE A 461 15.33 14.06 -4.83
CA ILE A 461 16.31 15.12 -5.03
C ILE A 461 15.68 16.29 -5.79
N PHE A 462 15.93 17.49 -5.33
CA PHE A 462 15.60 18.74 -6.04
C PHE A 462 16.88 19.42 -6.50
N ALA A 463 17.06 19.56 -7.80
CA ALA A 463 18.19 20.23 -8.43
C ALA A 463 17.87 20.60 -9.88
N LYS A 464 18.42 21.72 -10.37
CA LYS A 464 18.40 22.09 -11.80
C LYS A 464 19.62 21.58 -12.55
N ASP A 465 20.73 21.34 -11.84
CA ASP A 465 21.98 20.82 -12.43
C ASP A 465 21.87 19.33 -12.73
N ARG A 466 21.95 18.97 -14.02
CA ARG A 466 21.86 17.59 -14.50
C ARG A 466 23.03 16.70 -14.02
N HIS A 467 24.21 17.25 -13.81
CA HIS A 467 25.36 16.50 -13.30
C HIS A 467 25.14 16.14 -11.83
N VAL A 468 24.59 17.04 -11.04
CA VAL A 468 24.20 16.80 -9.65
C VAL A 468 23.13 15.73 -9.57
N ILE A 469 22.10 15.80 -10.42
CA ILE A 469 21.02 14.79 -10.46
C ILE A 469 21.59 13.41 -10.77
N ASP A 470 22.42 13.28 -11.82
CA ASP A 470 23.04 12.00 -12.20
C ASP A 470 23.95 11.47 -11.09
N HIS A 471 24.77 12.32 -10.49
CA HIS A 471 25.64 11.96 -9.39
C HIS A 471 24.87 11.47 -8.17
N ALA A 472 23.87 12.24 -7.68
CA ALA A 472 23.05 11.87 -6.53
C ALA A 472 22.24 10.60 -6.79
N THR A 473 21.69 10.42 -7.99
CA THR A 473 20.95 9.20 -8.35
C THR A 473 21.85 7.95 -8.24
N LYS A 474 23.10 8.03 -8.66
CA LYS A 474 24.09 6.95 -8.54
C LYS A 474 24.52 6.73 -7.09
N ARG A 475 24.83 7.82 -6.38
CA ARG A 475 25.33 7.77 -5.00
C ARG A 475 24.29 7.21 -4.02
N LEU A 476 23.00 7.53 -4.22
CA LEU A 476 21.90 7.13 -3.38
C LEU A 476 21.13 5.90 -3.92
N ALA A 477 21.76 5.09 -4.78
CA ALA A 477 21.11 3.94 -5.44
C ALA A 477 20.49 2.93 -4.47
N HIS A 478 20.99 2.83 -3.24
CA HIS A 478 20.47 1.92 -2.20
C HIS A 478 19.63 2.63 -1.12
N SER A 479 19.47 3.97 -1.21
CA SER A 479 18.80 4.77 -0.17
C SER A 479 17.29 4.86 -0.38
N ALA A 480 16.77 4.43 -1.54
CA ALA A 480 15.35 4.42 -1.87
C ALA A 480 15.01 3.32 -2.89
N GLY A 481 13.90 2.62 -2.68
CA GLY A 481 13.32 1.74 -3.68
C GLY A 481 12.65 2.52 -4.81
N ASN A 482 12.02 3.65 -4.50
CA ASN A 482 11.50 4.61 -5.47
C ASN A 482 12.21 5.95 -5.29
N PHE A 483 12.91 6.42 -6.32
CA PHE A 483 13.70 7.64 -6.31
C PHE A 483 13.09 8.68 -7.24
N TYR A 484 12.82 9.88 -6.73
CA TYR A 484 12.16 10.97 -7.44
C TYR A 484 13.12 12.12 -7.73
N VAL A 485 12.95 12.78 -8.85
CA VAL A 485 13.74 13.96 -9.25
C VAL A 485 12.77 15.12 -9.47
N ASN A 486 12.97 16.21 -8.72
CA ASN A 486 12.14 17.42 -8.75
C ASN A 486 10.64 17.13 -8.53
N ASP A 487 10.34 16.14 -7.68
CA ASP A 487 8.99 15.83 -7.24
C ASP A 487 9.02 15.38 -5.77
N LYS A 488 7.84 15.39 -5.12
CA LYS A 488 7.68 14.85 -3.77
C LYS A 488 7.95 13.32 -3.76
N PRO A 489 8.46 12.74 -2.67
CA PRO A 489 8.81 11.32 -2.63
C PRO A 489 7.60 10.36 -2.50
N THR A 490 6.39 10.79 -2.83
CA THR A 490 5.15 10.02 -2.65
C THR A 490 4.20 10.21 -3.83
N GLY A 491 3.22 9.31 -3.99
CA GLY A 491 2.21 9.39 -5.04
C GLY A 491 2.60 8.62 -6.31
N ALA A 492 3.18 7.43 -6.14
CA ALA A 492 3.47 6.52 -7.24
C ALA A 492 2.19 6.11 -7.98
N ALA A 493 2.22 6.13 -9.32
CA ALA A 493 1.14 5.66 -10.17
C ALA A 493 1.43 4.24 -10.66
N VAL A 494 0.43 3.37 -10.59
CA VAL A 494 0.53 1.96 -11.04
C VAL A 494 0.92 1.92 -12.53
N GLY A 495 1.85 1.05 -12.87
CA GLY A 495 2.37 0.92 -14.24
C GLY A 495 3.39 1.99 -14.64
N GLN A 496 3.50 3.09 -13.88
CA GLN A 496 4.47 4.17 -14.14
C GLN A 496 5.64 4.16 -13.14
N GLN A 497 5.35 4.03 -11.85
CA GLN A 497 6.35 3.90 -10.79
C GLN A 497 6.05 2.65 -9.96
N PRO A 498 6.49 1.44 -10.39
CA PRO A 498 6.34 0.23 -9.58
C PRO A 498 6.89 0.45 -8.17
N PHE A 499 6.03 0.17 -7.17
CA PHE A 499 6.27 0.60 -5.81
C PHE A 499 6.84 -0.50 -4.94
N GLY A 500 7.90 -0.19 -4.20
CA GLY A 500 8.49 -1.11 -3.23
C GLY A 500 9.77 -0.57 -2.62
N GLY A 501 9.96 -0.88 -1.34
CA GLY A 501 11.11 -0.45 -0.54
C GLY A 501 12.14 -1.53 -0.30
N ALA A 502 13.40 -1.12 -0.20
CA ALA A 502 14.53 -1.95 0.17
C ALA A 502 14.87 -1.81 1.66
N ARG A 503 15.92 -2.49 2.14
CA ARG A 503 16.38 -2.49 3.54
C ARG A 503 15.23 -2.79 4.51
N GLY A 504 15.06 -1.99 5.56
CA GLY A 504 13.98 -2.11 6.54
C GLY A 504 12.57 -1.82 6.02
N SER A 505 12.44 -1.32 4.77
CA SER A 505 11.15 -0.93 4.18
C SER A 505 10.44 -2.03 3.40
N GLY A 506 11.02 -3.22 3.27
CA GLY A 506 10.30 -4.33 2.66
C GLY A 506 11.14 -5.23 1.76
N THR A 507 10.46 -6.08 1.02
CA THR A 507 11.07 -7.08 0.13
C THR A 507 11.28 -6.58 -1.30
N ASN A 508 10.86 -5.35 -1.58
CA ASN A 508 11.03 -4.66 -2.85
C ASN A 508 10.47 -5.41 -4.09
N ASP A 509 9.34 -6.06 -3.93
CA ASP A 509 8.71 -6.87 -4.98
C ASP A 509 7.91 -6.05 -6.00
N LYS A 510 8.00 -4.72 -5.95
CA LYS A 510 7.45 -3.78 -6.95
C LYS A 510 5.99 -3.99 -7.27
N ALA A 511 5.10 -3.67 -6.31
CA ALA A 511 3.65 -3.63 -6.54
C ALA A 511 3.31 -2.77 -7.77
N GLY A 512 2.32 -3.18 -8.54
CA GLY A 512 1.98 -2.53 -9.80
C GLY A 512 2.96 -2.83 -10.95
N SER A 513 3.60 -4.00 -10.90
CA SER A 513 4.46 -4.52 -11.98
C SER A 513 4.38 -6.04 -12.10
N VAL A 514 4.92 -6.54 -13.20
CA VAL A 514 5.06 -7.98 -13.42
C VAL A 514 5.87 -8.69 -12.32
N LEU A 515 6.82 -7.99 -11.68
CA LEU A 515 7.68 -8.53 -10.63
C LEU A 515 6.89 -8.99 -9.41
N ASN A 516 5.87 -8.22 -9.00
CA ASN A 516 5.01 -8.61 -7.89
C ASN A 516 4.22 -9.87 -8.19
N LEU A 517 3.63 -9.97 -9.40
CA LEU A 517 2.82 -11.13 -9.77
C LEU A 517 3.64 -12.42 -9.89
N TRP A 518 4.91 -12.35 -10.27
CA TRP A 518 5.81 -13.50 -10.28
C TRP A 518 5.90 -14.20 -8.93
N ARG A 519 5.77 -13.46 -7.83
CA ARG A 519 5.81 -14.01 -6.48
C ARG A 519 4.64 -14.97 -6.20
N TRP A 520 3.54 -14.81 -6.90
CA TRP A 520 2.29 -15.54 -6.68
C TRP A 520 2.09 -16.70 -7.63
N THR A 521 3.15 -17.15 -8.29
CA THR A 521 3.14 -18.29 -9.21
C THR A 521 4.08 -19.40 -8.76
N SER A 522 3.69 -20.64 -9.12
CA SER A 522 4.52 -21.84 -9.04
C SER A 522 4.61 -22.45 -10.44
N ALA A 523 5.70 -22.13 -11.15
CA ALA A 523 5.89 -22.59 -12.52
C ALA A 523 6.14 -24.10 -12.57
N ARG A 524 5.57 -24.78 -13.60
CA ARG A 524 5.84 -26.17 -13.93
C ARG A 524 6.25 -26.30 -15.37
N THR A 525 7.45 -26.84 -15.61
CA THR A 525 7.93 -27.15 -16.95
C THR A 525 7.45 -28.54 -17.36
N ILE A 526 6.93 -28.66 -18.57
CA ILE A 526 6.50 -29.92 -19.19
C ILE A 526 7.34 -30.15 -20.42
N LYS A 527 8.03 -31.29 -20.50
CA LYS A 527 8.74 -31.78 -21.67
C LYS A 527 7.94 -32.94 -22.25
N GLU A 528 7.47 -32.81 -23.48
CA GLU A 528 6.81 -33.89 -24.23
C GLU A 528 7.72 -34.31 -25.39
N THR A 529 8.12 -35.58 -25.43
CA THR A 529 8.92 -36.16 -26.49
C THR A 529 8.00 -36.96 -27.41
N PHE A 530 7.90 -36.56 -28.68
CA PHE A 530 6.98 -37.19 -29.63
C PHE A 530 7.46 -38.59 -30.07
N VAL A 531 8.77 -38.78 -30.16
CA VAL A 531 9.36 -40.09 -30.46
C VAL A 531 10.37 -40.42 -29.37
N PRO A 532 9.92 -41.02 -28.24
CA PRO A 532 10.80 -41.34 -27.14
C PRO A 532 11.78 -42.46 -27.53
N PRO A 533 13.01 -42.46 -27.02
CA PRO A 533 13.99 -43.53 -27.25
C PRO A 533 13.46 -44.85 -26.63
N THR A 534 13.64 -45.93 -27.35
CA THR A 534 13.22 -47.29 -26.94
C THR A 534 14.37 -48.17 -26.45
N HIS A 535 15.59 -47.68 -26.54
CA HIS A 535 16.78 -48.36 -26.05
C HIS A 535 17.64 -47.41 -25.17
N TYR A 536 18.28 -47.96 -24.15
CA TYR A 536 19.03 -47.15 -23.20
C TYR A 536 20.41 -46.69 -23.72
N ALA A 537 20.99 -47.45 -24.72
CA ALA A 537 22.32 -47.15 -25.23
C ALA A 537 22.35 -45.86 -26.06
N TYR A 538 23.36 -45.07 -25.84
CA TYR A 538 23.68 -43.90 -26.63
C TYR A 538 24.68 -44.25 -27.75
N PRO A 539 24.76 -43.43 -28.82
CA PRO A 539 25.66 -43.73 -29.96
C PRO A 539 27.11 -43.96 -29.59
N PHE A 540 27.62 -43.36 -28.52
CA PHE A 540 28.99 -43.54 -28.05
C PHE A 540 29.24 -44.92 -27.40
N MET A 541 28.22 -45.67 -27.12
CA MET A 541 28.32 -46.98 -26.47
C MET A 541 28.50 -48.13 -27.48
N GLY A 542 28.45 -47.83 -28.79
CA GLY A 542 28.63 -48.78 -29.90
C GLY A 542 27.35 -49.36 -30.43
#